data_86daba3930da824bc170f2c72ee1c88a
#
_entry.id   86daba3930da824bc170f2c72ee1c88a
#
_cell.length_a   1.000
_cell.length_b   1.000
_cell.length_c   1.000
_cell.angle_alpha   90.00
_cell.angle_beta   90.00
_cell.angle_gamma   90.00
#
_symmetry.space_group_name_H-M   'P 1'
#
loop_
_entity.id
_entity.type
_entity.pdbx_description
1 polymer ?
#
loop_
_entity_poly.entity_id
_entity_poly.type
_entity_poly.pdbx_seq_one_letter_code
_entity_poly.pdbx_strand_id
1 'polypeptide(L)'
;MLKEGKIPLLSVRDLCVDFCSRGKVSPVVRNISFFLNKGEILAIVGESGSGKSVTSQALTGLLPEAPTCQIRGSALLGGKELIGLRERDLRKVRGKEIAYIFQDPLSSLNPTYTVGFQIEEMMKIHLPGMPSRERRARVAEVLDAVGIRPELASAFPHEFSGGMQQRVMIAMALAANPKILIADEPTTALDVTIQKQIMNLLLDLRERFGMSILLITHNFGIVSEIADRVCVFYRGEKLEEGPARELIAHPQHAYTRALLACVPRLNQFAFPQGSI
;
A
#
# COMPACT_ATOMS: atom_id res chain seq x y z
N MET A 1 -17.82 -8.69 -12.94
CA MET A 1 -18.47 -9.98 -12.61
C MET A 1 -17.48 -10.82 -11.83
N LEU A 2 -17.82 -11.24 -10.63
CA LEU A 2 -17.03 -12.19 -9.84
C LEU A 2 -16.96 -13.50 -10.65
N LYS A 3 -15.76 -13.99 -10.97
CA LYS A 3 -15.61 -15.39 -11.42
C LYS A 3 -16.13 -16.25 -10.28
N GLU A 4 -17.13 -17.09 -10.58
CA GLU A 4 -17.79 -17.96 -9.61
C GLU A 4 -16.78 -18.69 -8.73
N GLY A 5 -16.89 -18.57 -7.41
CA GLY A 5 -16.35 -19.49 -6.41
C GLY A 5 -15.15 -19.06 -5.57
N LYS A 6 -14.46 -17.95 -5.80
CA LYS A 6 -13.34 -17.54 -4.92
C LYS A 6 -13.77 -16.46 -3.94
N ILE A 7 -13.75 -16.79 -2.64
CA ILE A 7 -13.93 -15.81 -1.56
C ILE A 7 -12.72 -14.86 -1.60
N PRO A 8 -12.95 -13.53 -1.73
CA PRO A 8 -11.84 -12.56 -1.73
C PRO A 8 -11.11 -12.56 -0.38
N LEU A 9 -9.82 -12.26 -0.41
CA LEU A 9 -9.01 -12.11 0.81
C LEU A 9 -9.48 -10.93 1.65
N LEU A 10 -9.78 -9.79 1.00
CA LEU A 10 -10.38 -8.60 1.61
C LEU A 10 -11.63 -8.22 0.82
N SER A 11 -12.75 -7.98 1.52
CA SER A 11 -14.00 -7.47 0.94
C SER A 11 -14.45 -6.23 1.69
N VAL A 12 -14.50 -5.10 1.01
CA VAL A 12 -14.97 -3.81 1.55
C VAL A 12 -16.33 -3.52 0.94
N ARG A 13 -17.33 -3.17 1.78
CA ARG A 13 -18.70 -2.87 1.35
C ARG A 13 -19.19 -1.60 2.01
N ASP A 14 -19.72 -0.70 1.19
CA ASP A 14 -20.42 0.53 1.58
C ASP A 14 -19.63 1.35 2.62
N LEU A 15 -18.29 1.37 2.48
CA LEU A 15 -17.42 2.08 3.41
C LEU A 15 -17.65 3.59 3.29
N CYS A 16 -17.97 4.20 4.42
CA CYS A 16 -18.08 5.64 4.59
C CYS A 16 -17.17 6.11 5.71
N VAL A 17 -16.50 7.24 5.51
CA VAL A 17 -15.66 7.88 6.53
C VAL A 17 -16.00 9.37 6.58
N ASP A 18 -16.43 9.82 7.74
CA ASP A 18 -16.79 11.20 8.03
C ASP A 18 -15.88 11.76 9.14
N PHE A 19 -15.25 12.90 8.88
CA PHE A 19 -14.56 13.65 9.92
C PHE A 19 -15.48 14.69 10.57
N CYS A 20 -15.47 14.76 11.89
CA CYS A 20 -16.28 15.65 12.68
C CYS A 20 -15.39 16.66 13.40
N SER A 21 -15.55 17.95 13.09
CA SER A 21 -14.81 19.04 13.74
C SER A 21 -15.75 20.22 14.01
N ARG A 22 -15.78 20.71 15.23
CA ARG A 22 -16.56 21.88 15.66
C ARG A 22 -18.05 21.82 15.21
N GLY A 23 -18.67 20.65 15.34
CA GLY A 23 -20.06 20.43 14.95
C GLY A 23 -20.30 20.31 13.43
N LYS A 24 -19.26 20.42 12.59
CA LYS A 24 -19.36 20.21 11.14
C LYS A 24 -18.90 18.81 10.78
N VAL A 25 -19.73 18.11 10.01
CA VAL A 25 -19.42 16.80 9.41
C VAL A 25 -18.87 17.00 8.01
N SER A 26 -17.71 16.39 7.73
CA SER A 26 -17.05 16.43 6.42
C SER A 26 -16.91 15.01 5.89
N PRO A 27 -17.74 14.56 4.94
CA PRO A 27 -17.64 13.24 4.34
C PRO A 27 -16.43 13.17 3.41
N VAL A 28 -15.51 12.25 3.69
CA VAL A 28 -14.26 12.06 2.92
C VAL A 28 -14.32 10.79 2.09
N VAL A 29 -14.98 9.72 2.59
CA VAL A 29 -15.21 8.47 1.85
C VAL A 29 -16.70 8.22 1.83
N ARG A 30 -17.24 7.96 0.62
CA ARG A 30 -18.68 7.89 0.37
C ARG A 30 -19.03 6.59 -0.31
N ASN A 31 -19.59 5.64 0.46
CA ASN A 31 -20.15 4.38 -0.05
C ASN A 31 -19.20 3.61 -0.99
N ILE A 32 -17.94 3.43 -0.57
CA ILE A 32 -16.95 2.73 -1.38
C ILE A 32 -17.03 1.22 -1.13
N SER A 33 -17.11 0.46 -2.22
CA SER A 33 -17.09 -1.00 -2.20
C SER A 33 -16.06 -1.51 -3.19
N PHE A 34 -15.17 -2.41 -2.75
CA PHE A 34 -14.18 -3.11 -3.59
C PHE A 34 -13.74 -4.41 -2.91
N PHE A 35 -12.98 -5.21 -3.61
CA PHE A 35 -12.39 -6.43 -3.05
C PHE A 35 -10.96 -6.63 -3.53
N LEU A 36 -10.17 -7.40 -2.76
CA LEU A 36 -8.82 -7.81 -3.09
C LEU A 36 -8.73 -9.33 -3.01
N ASN A 37 -8.31 -9.97 -4.08
CA ASN A 37 -8.10 -11.41 -4.12
C ASN A 37 -6.73 -11.78 -3.56
N LYS A 38 -6.56 -13.05 -3.20
CA LYS A 38 -5.25 -13.56 -2.79
C LYS A 38 -4.24 -13.50 -3.94
N GLY A 39 -3.07 -12.95 -3.68
CA GLY A 39 -1.99 -12.78 -4.65
C GLY A 39 -2.22 -11.68 -5.69
N GLU A 40 -3.28 -10.88 -5.55
CA GLU A 40 -3.62 -9.79 -6.46
C GLU A 40 -2.91 -8.49 -6.06
N ILE A 41 -2.57 -7.66 -7.05
CA ILE A 41 -2.26 -6.24 -6.87
C ILE A 41 -3.46 -5.43 -7.32
N LEU A 42 -4.17 -4.84 -6.37
CA LEU A 42 -5.22 -3.87 -6.61
C LEU A 42 -4.66 -2.46 -6.44
N ALA A 43 -4.69 -1.66 -7.49
CA ALA A 43 -4.33 -0.25 -7.40
C ALA A 43 -5.55 0.61 -7.13
N ILE A 44 -5.45 1.54 -6.16
CA ILE A 44 -6.40 2.63 -5.95
C ILE A 44 -5.74 3.91 -6.45
N VAL A 45 -6.33 4.53 -7.45
CA VAL A 45 -5.78 5.72 -8.10
C VAL A 45 -6.75 6.90 -8.04
N GLY A 46 -6.23 8.11 -8.14
CA GLY A 46 -7.00 9.36 -8.13
C GLY A 46 -6.16 10.53 -7.63
N GLU A 47 -6.69 11.75 -7.74
CA GLU A 47 -6.02 12.97 -7.26
C GLU A 47 -5.81 12.98 -5.73
N SER A 48 -4.92 13.89 -5.27
CA SER A 48 -4.78 14.15 -3.83
C SER A 48 -6.13 14.57 -3.24
N GLY A 49 -6.44 14.07 -2.05
CA GLY A 49 -7.73 14.35 -1.39
C GLY A 49 -8.92 13.53 -1.91
N SER A 50 -8.76 12.58 -2.83
CA SER A 50 -9.87 11.72 -3.31
C SER A 50 -10.30 10.63 -2.32
N GLY A 51 -9.67 10.51 -1.14
CA GLY A 51 -10.05 9.56 -0.09
C GLY A 51 -9.26 8.24 -0.07
N LYS A 52 -8.24 8.07 -0.93
CA LYS A 52 -7.45 6.82 -1.05
C LYS A 52 -6.80 6.39 0.26
N SER A 53 -5.93 7.24 0.82
CA SER A 53 -5.22 6.95 2.08
C SER A 53 -6.19 6.83 3.26
N VAL A 54 -7.24 7.66 3.29
CA VAL A 54 -8.27 7.57 4.34
C VAL A 54 -8.99 6.21 4.28
N THR A 55 -9.29 5.71 3.08
CA THR A 55 -9.86 4.37 2.89
C THR A 55 -8.96 3.28 3.46
N SER A 56 -7.67 3.26 3.13
CA SER A 56 -6.74 2.25 3.63
C SER A 56 -6.47 2.36 5.13
N GLN A 57 -6.41 3.58 5.67
CA GLN A 57 -6.27 3.83 7.11
C GLN A 57 -7.51 3.37 7.89
N ALA A 58 -8.72 3.50 7.32
CA ALA A 58 -9.93 2.96 7.92
C ALA A 58 -9.87 1.43 8.09
N LEU A 59 -9.32 0.70 7.11
CA LEU A 59 -9.17 -0.76 7.15
C LEU A 59 -8.22 -1.24 8.26
N THR A 60 -7.26 -0.40 8.63
CA THR A 60 -6.24 -0.71 9.64
C THR A 60 -6.48 -0.03 10.99
N GLY A 61 -7.59 0.73 11.11
CA GLY A 61 -7.92 1.47 12.33
C GLY A 61 -6.86 2.50 12.71
N LEU A 62 -6.25 3.16 11.72
CA LEU A 62 -5.26 4.23 11.92
C LEU A 62 -5.88 5.63 11.91
N LEU A 63 -7.19 5.73 11.68
CA LEU A 63 -7.92 6.98 11.78
C LEU A 63 -8.24 7.30 13.25
N PRO A 64 -8.45 8.59 13.60
CA PRO A 64 -8.90 8.98 14.92
C PRO A 64 -10.21 8.28 15.31
N GLU A 65 -10.39 8.05 16.63
CA GLU A 65 -11.62 7.46 17.14
C GLU A 65 -12.77 8.49 17.17
N ALA A 66 -14.00 8.00 17.37
CA ALA A 66 -15.17 8.82 17.62
C ALA A 66 -14.96 9.69 18.88
N PRO A 67 -15.44 10.93 18.91
CA PRO A 67 -16.34 11.55 17.92
C PRO A 67 -15.63 12.22 16.74
N THR A 68 -14.30 12.24 16.69
CA THR A 68 -13.52 12.97 15.66
C THR A 68 -13.65 12.35 14.28
N CYS A 69 -13.75 11.01 14.20
CA CYS A 69 -13.95 10.29 12.96
C CYS A 69 -15.02 9.22 13.15
N GLN A 70 -15.93 9.12 12.19
CA GLN A 70 -16.96 8.08 12.14
C GLN A 70 -16.76 7.22 10.92
N ILE A 71 -16.64 5.90 11.12
CA ILE A 71 -16.47 4.91 10.07
C ILE A 71 -17.70 4.02 10.07
N ARG A 72 -18.30 3.83 8.88
CA ARG A 72 -19.47 2.98 8.64
C ARG A 72 -19.21 2.07 7.45
N GLY A 73 -19.95 0.98 7.35
CA GLY A 73 -19.78 -0.05 6.33
C GLY A 73 -19.16 -1.31 6.91
N SER A 74 -18.59 -2.15 6.06
CA SER A 74 -17.99 -3.43 6.45
C SER A 74 -16.68 -3.66 5.68
N ALA A 75 -15.69 -4.24 6.35
CA ALA A 75 -14.43 -4.68 5.74
C ALA A 75 -14.05 -6.06 6.28
N LEU A 76 -14.26 -7.09 5.49
CA LEU A 76 -14.01 -8.49 5.87
C LEU A 76 -12.63 -8.95 5.38
N LEU A 77 -11.75 -9.30 6.29
CA LEU A 77 -10.45 -9.93 5.99
C LEU A 77 -10.55 -11.44 6.31
N GLY A 78 -10.57 -12.27 5.29
CA GLY A 78 -10.76 -13.72 5.48
C GLY A 78 -12.00 -14.05 6.29
N GLY A 79 -13.09 -13.29 6.14
CA GLY A 79 -14.34 -13.44 6.89
C GLY A 79 -14.38 -12.72 8.25
N LYS A 80 -13.27 -12.13 8.71
CA LYS A 80 -13.22 -11.37 9.97
C LYS A 80 -13.50 -9.89 9.70
N GLU A 81 -14.49 -9.32 10.39
CA GLU A 81 -14.80 -7.88 10.30
C GLU A 81 -13.66 -7.05 10.92
N LEU A 82 -13.25 -6.00 10.20
CA LEU A 82 -12.21 -5.06 10.64
C LEU A 82 -12.80 -3.77 11.23
N ILE A 83 -13.93 -3.29 10.67
CA ILE A 83 -14.54 -2.05 11.12
C ILE A 83 -15.15 -2.24 12.49
N GLY A 84 -14.86 -1.32 13.40
CA GLY A 84 -15.36 -1.39 14.79
C GLY A 84 -14.61 -2.39 15.70
N LEU A 85 -13.51 -3.00 15.23
CA LEU A 85 -12.65 -3.78 16.11
C LEU A 85 -12.05 -2.92 17.21
N ARG A 86 -11.97 -3.47 18.43
CA ARG A 86 -11.25 -2.84 19.54
C ARG A 86 -9.75 -2.83 19.25
N GLU A 87 -9.05 -1.84 19.77
CA GLU A 87 -7.60 -1.66 19.58
C GLU A 87 -6.80 -2.94 19.90
N ARG A 88 -7.14 -3.68 20.95
CA ARG A 88 -6.51 -4.95 21.31
C ARG A 88 -6.58 -6.00 20.18
N ASP A 89 -7.67 -6.01 19.41
CA ASP A 89 -7.89 -6.98 18.32
C ASP A 89 -7.33 -6.46 17.00
N LEU A 90 -7.30 -5.14 16.79
CA LEU A 90 -6.61 -4.48 15.67
C LEU A 90 -5.09 -4.71 15.72
N ARG A 91 -4.48 -4.67 16.91
CA ARG A 91 -3.04 -5.00 17.08
C ARG A 91 -2.67 -6.40 16.60
N LYS A 92 -3.61 -7.36 16.64
CA LYS A 92 -3.38 -8.71 16.11
C LYS A 92 -3.46 -8.77 14.59
N VAL A 93 -4.10 -7.79 13.95
CA VAL A 93 -4.23 -7.65 12.50
C VAL A 93 -3.07 -6.88 11.92
N ARG A 94 -2.74 -5.72 12.53
CA ARG A 94 -1.63 -4.85 12.08
C ARG A 94 -0.30 -5.61 12.16
N GLY A 95 0.50 -5.47 11.12
CA GLY A 95 1.81 -6.10 10.96
C GLY A 95 1.78 -7.59 10.62
N LYS A 96 0.84 -8.36 11.20
CA LYS A 96 0.74 -9.82 10.99
C LYS A 96 -0.18 -10.23 9.84
N GLU A 97 -1.34 -9.61 9.72
CA GLU A 97 -2.30 -9.88 8.65
C GLU A 97 -2.22 -8.82 7.57
N ILE A 98 -2.18 -7.55 7.98
CA ILE A 98 -2.05 -6.37 7.10
C ILE A 98 -0.86 -5.56 7.57
N ALA A 99 0.15 -5.38 6.72
CA ALA A 99 1.23 -4.43 6.92
C ALA A 99 0.98 -3.16 6.11
N TYR A 100 1.53 -2.04 6.56
CA TYR A 100 1.34 -0.73 5.96
C TYR A 100 2.69 -0.06 5.69
N ILE A 101 2.89 0.41 4.46
CA ILE A 101 4.00 1.27 4.06
C ILE A 101 3.44 2.68 3.89
N PHE A 102 3.96 3.62 4.70
CA PHE A 102 3.57 5.02 4.67
C PHE A 102 4.30 5.78 3.57
N GLN A 103 3.76 6.93 3.22
CA GLN A 103 4.26 7.79 2.15
C GLN A 103 5.69 8.32 2.38
N ASP A 104 6.06 8.60 3.64
CA ASP A 104 7.35 9.20 4.00
C ASP A 104 8.23 8.23 4.80
N PRO A 105 9.32 7.71 4.20
CA PRO A 105 10.23 6.81 4.89
C PRO A 105 11.03 7.50 6.00
N LEU A 106 11.33 8.81 5.87
CA LEU A 106 12.11 9.55 6.87
C LEU A 106 11.38 9.69 8.20
N SER A 107 10.05 9.88 8.16
CA SER A 107 9.23 9.96 9.37
C SER A 107 8.92 8.58 9.97
N SER A 108 9.11 7.50 9.20
CA SER A 108 8.75 6.13 9.60
C SER A 108 9.90 5.38 10.29
N LEU A 109 11.17 5.77 10.04
CA LEU A 109 12.34 5.17 10.65
C LEU A 109 12.82 5.99 11.85
N ASN A 110 13.05 5.33 12.99
CA ASN A 110 13.64 5.99 14.15
C ASN A 110 15.16 6.16 13.93
N PRO A 111 15.69 7.39 13.88
CA PRO A 111 17.11 7.64 13.58
C PRO A 111 18.08 7.16 14.67
N THR A 112 17.57 6.87 15.87
CA THR A 112 18.41 6.48 17.03
C THR A 112 18.59 4.98 17.17
N TYR A 113 17.87 4.17 16.37
CA TYR A 113 18.00 2.72 16.37
C TYR A 113 18.54 2.21 15.05
N THR A 114 19.31 1.11 15.12
CA THR A 114 19.80 0.44 13.91
C THR A 114 18.66 -0.17 13.11
N VAL A 115 18.86 -0.33 11.82
CA VAL A 115 17.87 -0.92 10.89
C VAL A 115 17.48 -2.33 11.34
N GLY A 116 18.46 -3.17 11.70
CA GLY A 116 18.19 -4.53 12.17
C GLY A 116 17.38 -4.57 13.46
N PHE A 117 17.64 -3.63 14.40
CA PHE A 117 16.84 -3.53 15.63
C PHE A 117 15.37 -3.23 15.33
N GLN A 118 15.10 -2.27 14.44
CA GLN A 118 13.73 -1.87 14.08
C GLN A 118 12.97 -3.00 13.38
N ILE A 119 13.62 -3.74 12.49
CA ILE A 119 13.04 -4.94 11.85
C ILE A 119 12.76 -6.03 12.90
N GLU A 120 13.71 -6.28 13.82
CA GLU A 120 13.54 -7.27 14.88
C GLU A 120 12.41 -6.90 15.85
N GLU A 121 12.23 -5.60 16.13
CA GLU A 121 11.17 -5.09 16.99
C GLU A 121 9.78 -5.42 16.42
N MET A 122 9.57 -5.30 15.11
CA MET A 122 8.33 -5.71 14.46
C MET A 122 7.98 -7.18 14.76
N MET A 123 8.97 -8.06 14.72
CA MET A 123 8.76 -9.47 15.06
C MET A 123 8.50 -9.69 16.56
N LYS A 124 9.17 -8.95 17.45
CA LYS A 124 8.90 -9.02 18.89
C LYS A 124 7.46 -8.64 19.22
N ILE A 125 6.92 -7.64 18.53
CA ILE A 125 5.55 -7.16 18.73
C ILE A 125 4.51 -8.11 18.12
N HIS A 126 4.72 -8.55 16.88
CA HIS A 126 3.70 -9.28 16.12
C HIS A 126 3.85 -10.81 16.19
N LEU A 127 5.03 -11.31 16.57
CA LEU A 127 5.37 -12.73 16.71
C LEU A 127 6.05 -13.00 18.07
N PRO A 128 5.38 -12.73 19.21
CA PRO A 128 6.02 -12.74 20.54
C PRO A 128 6.61 -14.08 20.95
N GLY A 129 6.20 -15.20 20.31
CA GLY A 129 6.76 -16.53 20.54
C GLY A 129 7.99 -16.87 19.71
N MET A 130 8.44 -15.98 18.81
CA MET A 130 9.55 -16.28 17.90
C MET A 130 10.91 -16.18 18.63
N PRO A 131 11.76 -17.23 18.64
CA PRO A 131 13.07 -17.23 19.29
C PRO A 131 14.01 -16.16 18.72
N SER A 132 14.90 -15.61 19.55
CA SER A 132 15.85 -14.55 19.14
C SER A 132 16.74 -14.98 17.95
N ARG A 133 17.13 -16.26 17.89
CA ARG A 133 17.92 -16.79 16.77
C ARG A 133 17.15 -16.72 15.46
N GLU A 134 15.88 -17.09 15.48
CA GLU A 134 14.99 -17.05 14.30
C GLU A 134 14.72 -15.61 13.87
N ARG A 135 14.50 -14.70 14.83
CA ARG A 135 14.32 -13.27 14.51
C ARG A 135 15.53 -12.70 13.77
N ARG A 136 16.75 -12.99 14.24
CA ARG A 136 18.00 -12.55 13.58
C ARG A 136 18.15 -13.12 12.18
N ALA A 137 17.85 -14.41 11.99
CA ALA A 137 17.83 -15.02 10.67
C ALA A 137 16.79 -14.36 9.74
N ARG A 138 15.61 -14.05 10.27
CA ARG A 138 14.56 -13.36 9.51
C ARG A 138 14.94 -11.91 9.16
N VAL A 139 15.65 -11.19 10.05
CA VAL A 139 16.21 -9.86 9.72
C VAL A 139 17.10 -9.94 8.49
N ALA A 140 18.04 -10.90 8.48
CA ALA A 140 18.93 -11.10 7.34
C ALA A 140 18.15 -11.45 6.06
N GLU A 141 17.15 -12.33 6.16
CA GLU A 141 16.31 -12.75 5.04
C GLU A 141 15.53 -11.59 4.42
N VAL A 142 14.87 -10.74 5.25
CA VAL A 142 14.07 -9.64 4.70
C VAL A 142 14.93 -8.50 4.18
N LEU A 143 16.11 -8.25 4.74
CA LEU A 143 17.08 -7.31 4.18
C LEU A 143 17.57 -7.77 2.82
N ASP A 144 17.97 -9.04 2.70
CA ASP A 144 18.36 -9.64 1.42
C ASP A 144 17.24 -9.55 0.39
N ALA A 145 16.00 -9.87 0.80
CA ALA A 145 14.82 -9.81 -0.07
C ALA A 145 14.57 -8.43 -0.66
N VAL A 146 14.91 -7.36 0.06
CA VAL A 146 14.79 -5.98 -0.45
C VAL A 146 16.07 -5.47 -1.12
N GLY A 147 17.08 -6.34 -1.32
CA GLY A 147 18.36 -5.99 -1.95
C GLY A 147 19.29 -5.15 -1.07
N ILE A 148 19.18 -5.29 0.24
CA ILE A 148 20.11 -4.70 1.22
C ILE A 148 20.97 -5.82 1.80
N ARG A 149 22.30 -5.64 1.81
CA ARG A 149 23.23 -6.62 2.39
C ARG A 149 22.92 -6.80 3.89
N PRO A 150 22.77 -8.05 4.39
CA PRO A 150 22.45 -8.33 5.79
C PRO A 150 23.43 -7.74 6.81
N GLU A 151 24.71 -7.53 6.44
CA GLU A 151 25.74 -6.93 7.28
C GLU A 151 25.40 -5.49 7.67
N LEU A 152 24.58 -4.81 6.86
CA LEU A 152 24.11 -3.45 7.13
C LEU A 152 23.00 -3.40 8.19
N ALA A 153 22.59 -4.51 8.77
CA ALA A 153 21.62 -4.52 9.88
C ALA A 153 22.03 -3.67 11.09
N SER A 154 23.35 -3.49 11.31
CA SER A 154 23.90 -2.64 12.39
C SER A 154 23.98 -1.16 12.03
N ALA A 155 23.74 -0.77 10.80
CA ALA A 155 23.76 0.62 10.36
C ALA A 155 22.49 1.38 10.81
N PHE A 156 22.62 2.70 10.89
CA PHE A 156 21.52 3.60 11.26
C PHE A 156 20.83 4.17 10.00
N PRO A 157 19.57 4.61 10.10
CA PRO A 157 18.82 5.14 8.96
C PRO A 157 19.53 6.26 8.18
N HIS A 158 20.26 7.14 8.86
CA HIS A 158 20.97 8.25 8.23
C HIS A 158 22.17 7.83 7.36
N GLU A 159 22.63 6.57 7.48
CA GLU A 159 23.70 6.00 6.65
C GLU A 159 23.18 5.46 5.31
N PHE A 160 21.84 5.49 5.08
CA PHE A 160 21.19 4.98 3.89
C PHE A 160 20.66 6.12 3.00
N SER A 161 20.72 5.93 1.69
CA SER A 161 20.01 6.80 0.74
C SER A 161 18.49 6.68 0.90
N GLY A 162 17.71 7.65 0.40
CA GLY A 162 16.25 7.61 0.48
C GLY A 162 15.64 6.32 -0.11
N GLY A 163 16.15 5.85 -1.25
CA GLY A 163 15.72 4.57 -1.83
C GLY A 163 16.08 3.37 -0.96
N MET A 164 17.21 3.38 -0.26
CA MET A 164 17.57 2.33 0.70
C MET A 164 16.68 2.40 1.95
N GLN A 165 16.37 3.58 2.46
CA GLN A 165 15.44 3.75 3.59
C GLN A 165 14.05 3.24 3.25
N GLN A 166 13.57 3.48 2.02
CA GLN A 166 12.33 2.90 1.51
C GLN A 166 12.37 1.37 1.51
N ARG A 167 13.48 0.77 1.07
CA ARG A 167 13.67 -0.68 1.10
C ARG A 167 13.69 -1.23 2.52
N VAL A 168 14.29 -0.51 3.48
CA VAL A 168 14.25 -0.87 4.91
C VAL A 168 12.81 -0.85 5.44
N MET A 169 12.04 0.18 5.12
CA MET A 169 10.63 0.26 5.53
C MET A 169 9.79 -0.89 4.94
N ILE A 170 10.07 -1.29 3.69
CA ILE A 170 9.47 -2.49 3.08
C ILE A 170 9.89 -3.74 3.86
N ALA A 171 11.18 -3.89 4.22
CA ALA A 171 11.67 -5.03 5.01
C ALA A 171 11.00 -5.12 6.39
N MET A 172 10.80 -3.98 7.06
CA MET A 172 10.04 -3.92 8.33
C MET A 172 8.60 -4.39 8.14
N ALA A 173 7.93 -3.95 7.09
CA ALA A 173 6.56 -4.37 6.78
C ALA A 173 6.45 -5.88 6.53
N LEU A 174 7.49 -6.48 5.92
CA LEU A 174 7.55 -7.92 5.60
C LEU A 174 7.98 -8.80 6.79
N ALA A 175 8.50 -8.23 7.86
CA ALA A 175 9.12 -8.97 8.96
C ALA A 175 8.19 -10.06 9.54
N ALA A 176 6.92 -9.75 9.71
CA ALA A 176 5.92 -10.67 10.26
C ALA A 176 5.16 -11.49 9.20
N ASN A 177 5.57 -11.47 7.93
CA ASN A 177 4.97 -12.19 6.81
C ASN A 177 3.46 -11.91 6.62
N PRO A 178 3.07 -10.66 6.32
CA PRO A 178 1.68 -10.26 6.18
C PRO A 178 1.00 -10.91 4.97
N LYS A 179 -0.33 -11.06 5.05
CA LYS A 179 -1.15 -11.52 3.91
C LYS A 179 -1.43 -10.40 2.91
N ILE A 180 -1.53 -9.17 3.41
CA ILE A 180 -1.77 -7.96 2.63
C ILE A 180 -0.71 -6.92 2.98
N LEU A 181 -0.10 -6.35 1.95
CA LEU A 181 0.73 -5.16 2.05
C LEU A 181 -0.04 -3.97 1.48
N ILE A 182 -0.35 -2.99 2.31
CA ILE A 182 -0.86 -1.69 1.87
C ILE A 182 0.35 -0.80 1.61
N ALA A 183 0.51 -0.34 0.38
CA ALA A 183 1.57 0.57 -0.02
C ALA A 183 0.95 1.92 -0.41
N ASP A 184 1.01 2.89 0.50
CA ASP A 184 0.42 4.21 0.33
C ASP A 184 1.46 5.18 -0.22
N GLU A 185 1.38 5.46 -1.51
CA GLU A 185 2.32 6.27 -2.27
C GLU A 185 3.80 5.92 -2.01
N PRO A 186 4.19 4.65 -2.13
CA PRO A 186 5.49 4.14 -1.64
C PRO A 186 6.70 4.69 -2.40
N THR A 187 6.51 5.54 -3.39
CA THR A 187 7.58 6.11 -4.22
C THR A 187 7.55 7.63 -4.30
N THR A 188 6.69 8.28 -3.53
CA THR A 188 6.66 9.74 -3.43
C THR A 188 8.02 10.23 -2.90
N ALA A 189 8.54 11.31 -3.48
CA ALA A 189 9.86 11.90 -3.20
C ALA A 189 11.09 11.07 -3.67
N LEU A 190 10.90 10.02 -4.48
CA LEU A 190 11.98 9.29 -5.13
C LEU A 190 12.10 9.67 -6.61
N ASP A 191 13.30 9.59 -7.16
CA ASP A 191 13.50 9.76 -8.60
C ASP A 191 12.88 8.61 -9.41
N VAL A 192 12.60 8.86 -10.69
CA VAL A 192 11.88 7.92 -11.58
C VAL A 192 12.56 6.55 -11.66
N THR A 193 13.90 6.52 -11.62
CA THR A 193 14.66 5.27 -11.70
C THR A 193 14.46 4.43 -10.44
N ILE A 194 14.55 5.06 -9.28
CA ILE A 194 14.32 4.39 -7.99
C ILE A 194 12.86 3.99 -7.85
N GLN A 195 11.91 4.82 -8.31
CA GLN A 195 10.48 4.45 -8.34
C GLN A 195 10.27 3.12 -9.06
N LYS A 196 10.84 2.98 -10.27
CA LYS A 196 10.73 1.73 -11.03
C LYS A 196 11.36 0.53 -10.32
N GLN A 197 12.51 0.73 -9.67
CA GLN A 197 13.17 -0.32 -8.87
C GLN A 197 12.30 -0.77 -7.68
N ILE A 198 11.65 0.15 -6.97
CA ILE A 198 10.75 -0.16 -5.84
C ILE A 198 9.51 -0.91 -6.35
N MET A 199 8.96 -0.53 -7.50
CA MET A 199 7.80 -1.22 -8.06
C MET A 199 8.14 -2.67 -8.48
N ASN A 200 9.27 -2.88 -9.16
CA ASN A 200 9.73 -4.22 -9.51
C ASN A 200 9.99 -5.05 -8.24
N LEU A 201 10.61 -4.44 -7.21
CA LEU A 201 10.79 -5.09 -5.92
C LEU A 201 9.45 -5.54 -5.31
N LEU A 202 8.41 -4.72 -5.36
CA LEU A 202 7.08 -5.11 -4.84
C LEU A 202 6.49 -6.30 -5.61
N LEU A 203 6.71 -6.39 -6.94
CA LEU A 203 6.31 -7.55 -7.75
C LEU A 203 7.04 -8.83 -7.29
N ASP A 204 8.37 -8.77 -7.16
CA ASP A 204 9.19 -9.91 -6.74
C ASP A 204 8.80 -10.37 -5.32
N LEU A 205 8.56 -9.42 -4.42
CA LEU A 205 8.15 -9.71 -3.04
C LEU A 205 6.75 -10.32 -2.98
N ARG A 206 5.80 -9.86 -3.82
CA ARG A 206 4.47 -10.48 -3.94
C ARG A 206 4.58 -11.97 -4.27
N GLU A 207 5.42 -12.31 -5.25
CA GLU A 207 5.63 -13.70 -5.67
C GLU A 207 6.37 -14.50 -4.59
N ARG A 208 7.47 -13.97 -4.07
CA ARG A 208 8.33 -14.65 -3.08
C ARG A 208 7.59 -14.95 -1.78
N PHE A 209 6.75 -14.02 -1.29
CA PHE A 209 6.03 -14.16 -0.01
C PHE A 209 4.56 -14.57 -0.18
N GLY A 210 4.04 -14.67 -1.39
CA GLY A 210 2.65 -15.08 -1.67
C GLY A 210 1.61 -14.11 -1.12
N MET A 211 1.95 -12.83 -0.95
CA MET A 211 1.08 -11.79 -0.41
C MET A 211 0.26 -11.10 -1.49
N SER A 212 -0.77 -10.36 -1.08
CA SER A 212 -1.54 -9.45 -1.93
C SER A 212 -1.12 -8.01 -1.65
N ILE A 213 -1.27 -7.13 -2.63
CA ILE A 213 -0.87 -5.72 -2.47
C ILE A 213 -2.06 -4.82 -2.76
N LEU A 214 -2.36 -3.89 -1.83
CA LEU A 214 -3.22 -2.75 -2.06
C LEU A 214 -2.31 -1.53 -2.30
N LEU A 215 -2.14 -1.16 -3.56
CA LEU A 215 -1.29 -0.07 -3.96
C LEU A 215 -2.10 1.23 -4.09
N ILE A 216 -1.72 2.25 -3.35
CA ILE A 216 -2.29 3.60 -3.49
C ILE A 216 -1.26 4.47 -4.20
N THR A 217 -1.65 5.07 -5.31
CA THR A 217 -0.78 5.95 -6.09
C THR A 217 -1.60 6.91 -6.96
N HIS A 218 -0.99 8.00 -7.36
CA HIS A 218 -1.52 8.88 -8.40
C HIS A 218 -0.85 8.65 -9.77
N ASN A 219 0.13 7.74 -9.85
CA ASN A 219 0.93 7.49 -11.07
C ASN A 219 0.38 6.31 -11.87
N PHE A 220 -0.40 6.60 -12.92
CA PHE A 220 -0.95 5.60 -13.83
C PHE A 220 0.11 4.85 -14.65
N GLY A 221 1.28 5.45 -14.91
CA GLY A 221 2.38 4.78 -15.59
C GLY A 221 2.82 3.54 -14.82
N ILE A 222 2.99 3.69 -13.51
CA ILE A 222 3.33 2.59 -12.60
C ILE A 222 2.22 1.53 -12.57
N VAL A 223 0.97 1.97 -12.45
CA VAL A 223 -0.18 1.09 -12.35
C VAL A 223 -0.32 0.19 -13.58
N SER A 224 -0.06 0.74 -14.78
CA SER A 224 -0.13 -0.03 -16.03
C SER A 224 0.88 -1.18 -16.10
N GLU A 225 2.00 -1.06 -15.39
CA GLU A 225 3.07 -2.06 -15.39
C GLU A 225 2.85 -3.18 -14.39
N ILE A 226 2.24 -2.88 -13.22
CA ILE A 226 2.25 -3.83 -12.09
C ILE A 226 0.87 -4.24 -11.56
N ALA A 227 -0.18 -3.46 -11.79
CA ALA A 227 -1.49 -3.75 -11.21
C ALA A 227 -2.27 -4.79 -12.03
N ASP A 228 -2.93 -5.71 -11.33
CA ASP A 228 -3.89 -6.64 -11.93
C ASP A 228 -5.23 -5.95 -12.19
N ARG A 229 -5.70 -5.16 -11.19
CA ARG A 229 -6.94 -4.36 -11.25
C ARG A 229 -6.72 -2.96 -10.72
N VAL A 230 -7.59 -2.04 -11.13
CA VAL A 230 -7.56 -0.63 -10.75
C VAL A 230 -8.94 -0.19 -10.28
N CYS A 231 -8.98 0.56 -9.19
CA CYS A 231 -10.13 1.35 -8.73
C CYS A 231 -9.78 2.83 -8.89
N VAL A 232 -10.59 3.58 -9.60
CA VAL A 232 -10.44 5.03 -9.78
C VAL A 232 -11.30 5.77 -8.77
N PHE A 233 -10.67 6.58 -7.91
CA PHE A 233 -11.33 7.36 -6.86
C PHE A 233 -11.35 8.84 -7.22
N TYR A 234 -12.48 9.48 -6.95
CA TYR A 234 -12.66 10.91 -7.10
C TYR A 234 -13.62 11.45 -6.04
N ARG A 235 -13.19 12.47 -5.30
CA ARG A 235 -13.98 13.16 -4.25
C ARG A 235 -14.71 12.23 -3.28
N GLY A 236 -14.02 11.16 -2.87
CA GLY A 236 -14.55 10.19 -1.92
C GLY A 236 -15.41 9.09 -2.51
N GLU A 237 -15.57 9.01 -3.82
CA GLU A 237 -16.36 8.01 -4.52
C GLU A 237 -15.49 7.14 -5.43
N LYS A 238 -15.89 5.89 -5.64
CA LYS A 238 -15.30 5.02 -6.66
C LYS A 238 -16.04 5.21 -7.98
N LEU A 239 -15.38 5.76 -8.99
CA LEU A 239 -16.00 6.06 -10.28
C LEU A 239 -15.90 4.90 -11.26
N GLU A 240 -14.80 4.16 -11.23
CA GLU A 240 -14.54 3.09 -12.20
C GLU A 240 -13.69 2.01 -11.56
N GLU A 241 -13.88 0.75 -11.98
CA GLU A 241 -13.09 -0.40 -11.53
C GLU A 241 -13.03 -1.43 -12.65
N GLY A 242 -11.85 -2.01 -12.87
CA GLY A 242 -11.67 -3.04 -13.88
C GLY A 242 -10.25 -3.59 -13.93
N PRO A 243 -10.00 -4.61 -14.77
CA PRO A 243 -8.66 -5.07 -15.09
C PRO A 243 -7.80 -3.90 -15.57
N ALA A 244 -6.56 -3.78 -15.04
CA ALA A 244 -5.73 -2.60 -15.29
C ALA A 244 -5.51 -2.32 -16.78
N ARG A 245 -5.21 -3.36 -17.57
CA ARG A 245 -4.98 -3.23 -19.02
C ARG A 245 -6.22 -2.74 -19.77
N GLU A 246 -7.40 -3.27 -19.42
CA GLU A 246 -8.66 -2.89 -20.09
C GLU A 246 -9.07 -1.47 -19.74
N LEU A 247 -9.03 -1.12 -18.44
CA LEU A 247 -9.39 0.22 -17.96
C LEU A 247 -8.49 1.30 -18.55
N ILE A 248 -7.17 1.04 -18.66
CA ILE A 248 -6.22 1.99 -19.24
C ILE A 248 -6.42 2.12 -20.76
N ALA A 249 -6.70 1.02 -21.46
CA ALA A 249 -6.92 1.03 -22.92
C ALA A 249 -8.28 1.65 -23.29
N HIS A 250 -9.31 1.38 -22.51
CA HIS A 250 -10.71 1.74 -22.80
C HIS A 250 -11.43 2.35 -21.61
N PRO A 251 -10.95 3.50 -21.06
CA PRO A 251 -11.57 4.15 -19.91
C PRO A 251 -12.98 4.61 -20.23
N GLN A 252 -13.95 4.22 -19.39
CA GLN A 252 -15.37 4.53 -19.61
C GLN A 252 -15.75 5.89 -19.02
N HIS A 253 -15.18 6.23 -17.84
CA HIS A 253 -15.51 7.47 -17.15
C HIS A 253 -14.71 8.65 -17.69
N ALA A 254 -15.34 9.84 -17.83
CA ALA A 254 -14.69 11.04 -18.33
C ALA A 254 -13.48 11.47 -17.48
N TYR A 255 -13.60 11.35 -16.16
CA TYR A 255 -12.51 11.64 -15.23
C TYR A 255 -11.30 10.70 -15.42
N THR A 256 -11.54 9.42 -15.63
CA THR A 256 -10.45 8.44 -15.90
C THR A 256 -9.72 8.79 -17.19
N ARG A 257 -10.47 9.19 -18.24
CA ARG A 257 -9.88 9.67 -19.50
C ARG A 257 -9.00 10.90 -19.28
N ALA A 258 -9.49 11.87 -18.50
CA ALA A 258 -8.74 13.09 -18.17
C ALA A 258 -7.46 12.78 -17.40
N LEU A 259 -7.51 11.92 -16.39
CA LEU A 259 -6.32 11.48 -15.64
C LEU A 259 -5.28 10.78 -16.53
N LEU A 260 -5.72 9.88 -17.39
CA LEU A 260 -4.83 9.16 -18.32
C LEU A 260 -4.21 10.09 -19.37
N ALA A 261 -4.93 11.13 -19.80
CA ALA A 261 -4.40 12.14 -20.72
C ALA A 261 -3.27 12.99 -20.12
N CYS A 262 -3.24 13.13 -18.78
CA CYS A 262 -2.18 13.84 -18.05
C CYS A 262 -0.91 13.00 -17.86
N VAL A 263 -0.93 11.69 -18.15
CA VAL A 263 0.25 10.83 -18.05
C VAL A 263 1.17 11.06 -19.26
N PRO A 264 2.41 11.53 -19.06
CA PRO A 264 3.35 11.71 -20.17
C PRO A 264 3.60 10.35 -20.86
N ARG A 265 3.25 10.24 -22.13
CA ARG A 265 3.60 9.06 -22.94
C ARG A 265 5.07 9.14 -23.29
N LEU A 266 5.91 8.32 -22.69
CA LEU A 266 7.36 8.22 -22.97
C LEU A 266 7.70 7.99 -24.47
N ASN A 267 6.74 7.58 -25.29
CA ASN A 267 6.91 7.33 -26.72
C ASN A 267 6.69 8.55 -27.64
N GLN A 268 6.43 9.74 -27.11
CA GLN A 268 6.27 10.95 -27.96
C GLN A 268 7.54 11.77 -28.15
N PHE A 269 8.67 11.39 -27.53
CA PHE A 269 9.99 11.93 -27.82
C PHE A 269 10.80 10.99 -28.72
N ALA A 270 10.25 10.60 -29.87
CA ALA A 270 11.07 10.19 -30.99
C ALA A 270 11.80 11.47 -31.46
N PHE A 271 13.09 11.60 -31.16
CA PHE A 271 13.93 12.59 -31.81
C PHE A 271 13.79 12.42 -33.31
N PRO A 272 13.53 13.47 -34.10
CA PRO A 272 13.61 13.37 -35.54
C PRO A 272 15.03 12.94 -35.87
N GLN A 273 15.18 11.78 -36.53
CA GLN A 273 16.46 11.37 -37.09
C GLN A 273 16.83 12.44 -38.08
N GLY A 274 17.75 13.31 -37.69
CA GLY A 274 18.32 14.33 -38.56
C GLY A 274 19.06 13.68 -39.68
N SER A 275 18.64 13.98 -40.91
CA SER A 275 19.39 13.81 -42.11
C SER A 275 20.72 14.59 -42.00
N ILE A 276 21.83 13.92 -42.14
CA ILE A 276 23.10 14.48 -42.64
C ILE A 276 23.33 13.91 -44.01
#